data_13c02bc49b28e1f9b640461598d78a52
#
_entry.id   13c02bc49b28e1f9b640461598d78a52
#
_cell.length_a   1.000
_cell.length_b   1.000
_cell.length_c   1.000
_cell.angle_alpha   90.00
_cell.angle_beta   90.00
_cell.angle_gamma   90.00
#
_symmetry.space_group_name_H-M   'P 1'
#
loop_
_entity.id
_entity.type
_entity.pdbx_description
1 polymer ?
#
loop_
_entity_poly.entity_id
_entity_poly.type
_entity_poly.pdbx_seq_one_letter_code
_entity_poly.pdbx_strand_id
1 'polypeptide(L)'
;AKGVDAGIDQFGGVDDAAPILEGVRSGAISVERIDDSARRILALKFRQGLFDNPYVDEQAAARLVGNAKWQSEADKAQRQSQILLRNEGGLLPLKGRKKIWLYGVDEAVAASAGYVVVKDPSEADIALVRAATPFEKLHPFHFFGSRQHEGRLDFRADDPALVALKRAAAHVP
;
A
#
# COMPACT_ATOMS: atom_id res chain seq x y z
N ALA A 1 18.11 12.82 21.22
CA ALA A 1 18.00 11.89 22.35
C ALA A 1 16.72 11.05 22.29
N LYS A 2 15.49 11.61 22.39
CA LYS A 2 14.23 10.84 22.51
C LYS A 2 14.06 9.69 21.50
N GLY A 3 14.39 9.90 20.22
CA GLY A 3 14.31 8.86 19.18
C GLY A 3 15.33 7.74 19.42
N VAL A 4 16.54 8.09 19.85
CA VAL A 4 17.60 7.13 20.17
C VAL A 4 17.19 6.31 21.39
N ASP A 5 16.65 6.94 22.43
CA ASP A 5 16.17 6.27 23.65
C ASP A 5 14.99 5.35 23.35
N ALA A 6 14.13 5.74 22.39
CA ALA A 6 13.01 4.92 21.92
C ALA A 6 13.43 3.73 21.04
N GLY A 7 14.73 3.55 20.77
CA GLY A 7 15.27 2.40 20.04
C GLY A 7 15.59 2.62 18.56
N ILE A 8 15.55 3.86 18.06
CA ILE A 8 15.94 4.14 16.68
C ILE A 8 17.47 4.04 16.58
N ASP A 9 17.94 3.14 15.71
CA ASP A 9 19.36 2.92 15.46
C ASP A 9 19.87 3.70 14.23
N GLN A 10 18.97 4.05 13.28
CA GLN A 10 19.29 4.83 12.09
C GLN A 10 18.13 5.74 11.72
N PHE A 11 18.41 7.03 11.54
CA PHE A 11 17.42 8.02 11.09
C PHE A 11 17.45 8.08 9.55
N GLY A 12 16.27 7.94 8.94
CA GLY A 12 16.12 8.09 7.50
C GLY A 12 15.80 9.51 7.08
N GLY A 13 16.20 9.88 5.85
CA GLY A 13 15.90 11.20 5.28
C GLY A 13 16.72 12.37 5.82
N VAL A 14 17.70 12.09 6.67
CA VAL A 14 18.60 13.10 7.26
C VAL A 14 20.05 12.69 6.99
N ASP A 15 20.82 13.58 6.40
CA ASP A 15 22.27 13.43 6.18
C ASP A 15 23.04 14.44 7.04
N ASP A 16 22.76 14.42 8.35
CA ASP A 16 23.38 15.30 9.33
C ASP A 16 23.63 14.55 10.64
N ALA A 17 24.90 14.34 10.97
CA ALA A 17 25.33 13.71 12.21
C ALA A 17 25.41 14.68 13.42
N ALA A 18 25.33 15.99 13.19
CA ALA A 18 25.55 16.98 14.24
C ALA A 18 24.61 16.83 15.44
N PRO A 19 23.30 16.55 15.31
CA PRO A 19 22.40 16.36 16.46
C PRO A 19 22.77 15.15 17.34
N ILE A 20 23.31 14.10 16.74
CA ILE A 20 23.76 12.91 17.48
C ILE A 20 25.08 13.21 18.21
N LEU A 21 26.02 13.85 17.53
CA LEU A 21 27.30 14.27 18.13
C LEU A 21 27.08 15.21 19.32
N GLU A 22 26.19 16.18 19.18
CA GLU A 22 25.85 17.09 20.26
C GLU A 22 25.16 16.36 21.44
N GLY A 23 24.25 15.41 21.11
CA GLY A 23 23.64 14.55 22.13
C GLY A 23 24.64 13.74 22.94
N VAL A 24 25.69 13.23 22.31
CA VAL A 24 26.80 12.53 22.99
C VAL A 24 27.66 13.50 23.80
N ARG A 25 28.05 14.65 23.23
CA ARG A 25 28.87 15.67 23.91
C ARG A 25 28.19 16.25 25.16
N SER A 26 26.89 16.44 25.10
CA SER A 26 26.10 16.93 26.23
C SER A 26 25.75 15.84 27.26
N GLY A 27 26.07 14.59 26.99
CA GLY A 27 25.70 13.45 27.83
C GLY A 27 24.22 13.05 27.74
N ALA A 28 23.45 13.63 26.82
CA ALA A 28 22.05 13.27 26.57
C ALA A 28 21.90 11.91 25.85
N ILE A 29 22.96 11.41 25.24
CA ILE A 29 23.07 10.09 24.60
C ILE A 29 24.38 9.47 25.08
N SER A 30 24.33 8.26 25.63
CA SER A 30 25.57 7.58 26.03
C SER A 30 26.32 6.98 24.85
N VAL A 31 27.64 6.86 24.99
CA VAL A 31 28.50 6.22 23.96
C VAL A 31 28.09 4.76 23.78
N GLU A 32 27.81 4.05 24.88
CA GLU A 32 27.38 2.66 24.87
C GLU A 32 26.11 2.47 24.03
N ARG A 33 25.16 3.43 24.11
CA ARG A 33 23.95 3.37 23.27
C ARG A 33 24.26 3.54 21.78
N ILE A 34 25.23 4.37 21.43
CA ILE A 34 25.71 4.51 20.04
C ILE A 34 26.40 3.22 19.58
N ASP A 35 27.25 2.63 20.42
CA ASP A 35 27.93 1.36 20.12
C ASP A 35 26.92 0.22 19.89
N ASP A 36 25.83 0.18 20.66
CA ASP A 36 24.76 -0.79 20.48
C ASP A 36 24.04 -0.60 19.13
N SER A 37 23.76 0.62 18.73
CA SER A 37 23.20 0.93 17.40
C SER A 37 24.13 0.50 16.28
N ALA A 38 25.41 0.89 16.38
CA ALA A 38 26.44 0.53 15.40
C ALA A 38 26.58 -0.99 15.27
N ARG A 39 26.60 -1.71 16.40
CA ARG A 39 26.69 -3.18 16.43
C ARG A 39 25.50 -3.83 15.72
N ARG A 40 24.27 -3.34 15.94
CA ARG A 40 23.08 -3.88 15.25
C ARG A 40 23.12 -3.65 13.75
N ILE A 41 23.51 -2.45 13.32
CA ILE A 41 23.63 -2.10 11.90
C ILE A 41 24.72 -2.94 11.22
N LEU A 42 25.89 -3.03 11.85
CA LEU A 42 27.00 -3.83 11.34
C LEU A 42 26.66 -5.33 11.30
N ALA A 43 26.02 -5.85 12.35
CA ALA A 43 25.61 -7.25 12.37
C ALA A 43 24.66 -7.60 11.21
N LEU A 44 23.76 -6.67 10.81
CA LEU A 44 22.92 -6.86 9.64
C LEU A 44 23.75 -6.93 8.35
N LYS A 45 24.72 -6.04 8.17
CA LYS A 45 25.61 -6.02 7.02
C LYS A 45 26.46 -7.30 6.92
N PHE A 46 26.98 -7.78 8.04
CA PHE A 46 27.71 -9.06 8.10
C PHE A 46 26.81 -10.24 7.71
N ARG A 47 25.59 -10.32 8.25
CA ARG A 47 24.62 -11.38 7.89
C ARG A 47 24.24 -11.39 6.42
N GLN A 48 24.25 -10.22 5.78
CA GLN A 48 23.97 -10.08 4.35
C GLN A 48 25.22 -10.39 3.49
N GLY A 49 26.38 -10.64 4.08
CA GLY A 49 27.63 -10.92 3.36
C GLY A 49 28.20 -9.70 2.61
N LEU A 50 27.81 -8.47 2.98
CA LEU A 50 28.21 -7.25 2.24
C LEU A 50 29.73 -6.99 2.32
N PHE A 51 30.41 -7.53 3.31
CA PHE A 51 31.87 -7.40 3.45
C PHE A 51 32.63 -8.47 2.67
N ASP A 52 31.97 -9.62 2.39
CA ASP A 52 32.56 -10.71 1.61
C ASP A 52 32.28 -10.55 0.11
N ASN A 53 31.04 -10.20 -0.22
CA ASN A 53 30.61 -9.94 -1.60
C ASN A 53 29.53 -8.85 -1.64
N PRO A 54 29.92 -7.57 -1.91
CA PRO A 54 28.96 -6.46 -1.99
C PRO A 54 28.21 -6.41 -3.33
N TYR A 55 28.53 -7.27 -4.28
CA TYR A 55 27.97 -7.26 -5.62
C TYR A 55 26.70 -8.10 -5.71
N VAL A 56 25.82 -7.73 -6.63
CA VAL A 56 24.59 -8.47 -6.94
C VAL A 56 24.77 -9.28 -8.22
N ASP A 57 24.13 -10.44 -8.28
CA ASP A 57 23.98 -11.22 -9.52
C ASP A 57 22.73 -10.72 -10.25
N GLU A 58 22.94 -9.90 -11.29
CA GLU A 58 21.85 -9.32 -12.08
C GLU A 58 21.00 -10.39 -12.79
N GLN A 59 21.63 -11.48 -13.22
CA GLN A 59 20.91 -12.58 -13.86
C GLN A 59 20.05 -13.35 -12.84
N ALA A 60 20.55 -13.56 -11.63
CA ALA A 60 19.76 -14.13 -10.55
C ALA A 60 18.59 -13.21 -10.18
N ALA A 61 18.81 -11.91 -10.10
CA ALA A 61 17.76 -10.94 -9.83
C ALA A 61 16.64 -11.02 -10.87
N ALA A 62 16.97 -11.07 -12.16
CA ALA A 62 15.99 -11.20 -13.24
C ALA A 62 15.17 -12.51 -13.17
N ARG A 63 15.75 -13.60 -12.67
CA ARG A 63 15.03 -14.87 -12.46
C ARG A 63 14.18 -14.89 -11.20
N LEU A 64 14.55 -14.13 -10.18
CA LEU A 64 13.90 -14.15 -8.89
C LEU A 64 12.72 -13.17 -8.84
N VAL A 65 12.87 -11.98 -9.41
CA VAL A 65 11.80 -10.96 -9.42
C VAL A 65 10.62 -11.48 -10.25
N GLY A 66 9.43 -11.45 -9.65
CA GLY A 66 8.20 -11.88 -10.31
C GLY A 66 8.07 -13.39 -10.56
N ASN A 67 8.90 -14.23 -9.90
CA ASN A 67 8.73 -15.68 -10.06
C ASN A 67 7.37 -16.16 -9.53
N ALA A 68 6.84 -17.22 -10.15
CA ALA A 68 5.48 -17.70 -9.92
C ALA A 68 5.19 -18.08 -8.45
N LYS A 69 6.19 -18.61 -7.73
CA LYS A 69 6.01 -18.98 -6.31
C LYS A 69 5.75 -17.73 -5.44
N TRP A 70 6.58 -16.71 -5.58
CA TRP A 70 6.41 -15.48 -4.79
C TRP A 70 5.21 -14.65 -5.25
N GLN A 71 4.89 -14.69 -6.55
CA GLN A 71 3.66 -14.08 -7.05
C GLN A 71 2.43 -14.72 -6.41
N SER A 72 2.40 -16.05 -6.28
CA SER A 72 1.31 -16.75 -5.60
C SER A 72 1.17 -16.37 -4.13
N GLU A 73 2.28 -16.21 -3.40
CA GLU A 73 2.24 -15.74 -2.01
C GLU A 73 1.78 -14.28 -1.90
N ALA A 74 2.23 -13.41 -2.83
CA ALA A 74 1.78 -12.02 -2.88
C ALA A 74 0.27 -11.92 -3.17
N ASP A 75 -0.24 -12.71 -4.11
CA ASP A 75 -1.67 -12.78 -4.44
C ASP A 75 -2.50 -13.29 -3.25
N LYS A 76 -1.97 -14.26 -2.51
CA LYS A 76 -2.58 -14.74 -1.27
C LYS A 76 -2.64 -13.64 -0.21
N ALA A 77 -1.54 -12.92 0.00
CA ALA A 77 -1.49 -11.80 0.95
C ALA A 77 -2.47 -10.68 0.55
N GLN A 78 -2.56 -10.34 -0.73
CA GLN A 78 -3.53 -9.37 -1.24
C GLN A 78 -4.97 -9.81 -0.98
N ARG A 79 -5.30 -11.07 -1.23
CA ARG A 79 -6.65 -11.60 -0.90
C ARG A 79 -6.94 -11.54 0.61
N GLN A 80 -5.97 -11.88 1.43
CA GLN A 80 -6.11 -11.85 2.90
C GLN A 80 -6.20 -10.42 3.46
N SER A 81 -5.69 -9.41 2.75
CA SER A 81 -5.80 -8.01 3.15
C SER A 81 -7.19 -7.42 2.91
N GLN A 82 -8.06 -8.09 2.16
CA GLN A 82 -9.42 -7.63 1.92
C GLN A 82 -10.27 -7.83 3.18
N ILE A 83 -10.97 -6.77 3.60
CA ILE A 83 -11.87 -6.80 4.75
C ILE A 83 -13.32 -6.74 4.26
N LEU A 84 -14.08 -7.79 4.54
CA LEU A 84 -15.51 -7.83 4.24
C LEU A 84 -16.27 -7.12 5.35
N LEU A 85 -16.70 -5.88 5.09
CA LEU A 85 -17.43 -5.05 6.06
C LEU A 85 -18.91 -5.42 6.13
N ARG A 86 -19.50 -5.84 5.01
CA ARG A 86 -20.94 -6.10 4.89
C ARG A 86 -21.19 -7.12 3.77
N ASN A 87 -22.06 -8.11 4.02
CA ASN A 87 -22.48 -9.08 3.03
C ASN A 87 -23.93 -9.52 3.31
N GLU A 88 -24.86 -8.58 3.18
CA GLU A 88 -26.28 -8.86 3.39
C GLU A 88 -26.85 -9.75 2.29
N GLY A 89 -27.71 -10.68 2.66
CA GLY A 89 -28.26 -11.63 1.72
C GLY A 89 -27.28 -12.64 1.13
N GLY A 90 -26.01 -12.66 1.59
CA GLY A 90 -25.00 -13.61 1.09
C GLY A 90 -24.65 -13.39 -0.39
N LEU A 91 -24.61 -12.11 -0.84
CA LEU A 91 -24.26 -11.75 -2.22
C LEU A 91 -22.88 -12.29 -2.61
N LEU A 92 -21.91 -12.22 -1.70
CA LEU A 92 -20.57 -12.75 -1.89
C LEU A 92 -20.41 -14.12 -1.24
N PRO A 93 -19.66 -15.07 -1.87
CA PRO A 93 -19.01 -14.95 -3.18
C PRO A 93 -20.00 -14.97 -4.35
N LEU A 94 -19.71 -14.20 -5.41
CA LEU A 94 -20.53 -14.20 -6.60
C LEU A 94 -20.55 -15.58 -7.25
N LYS A 95 -21.73 -16.06 -7.63
CA LYS A 95 -21.92 -17.38 -8.25
C LYS A 95 -22.38 -17.23 -9.70
N GLY A 96 -21.81 -18.06 -10.56
CA GLY A 96 -22.18 -18.13 -11.97
C GLY A 96 -21.73 -16.90 -12.78
N ARG A 97 -22.05 -16.96 -14.07
CA ARG A 97 -21.80 -15.86 -15.00
C ARG A 97 -22.90 -14.81 -14.85
N LYS A 98 -22.51 -13.56 -14.57
CA LYS A 98 -23.43 -12.45 -14.37
C LYS A 98 -23.14 -11.32 -15.32
N LYS A 99 -24.17 -10.52 -15.62
CA LYS A 99 -24.01 -9.19 -16.21
C LYS A 99 -23.57 -8.23 -15.11
N ILE A 100 -22.46 -7.52 -15.35
CA ILE A 100 -21.87 -6.63 -14.36
C ILE A 100 -21.73 -5.22 -14.91
N TRP A 101 -22.20 -4.24 -14.16
CA TRP A 101 -21.88 -2.84 -14.41
C TRP A 101 -20.67 -2.42 -13.57
N LEU A 102 -19.76 -1.61 -14.16
CA LEU A 102 -18.48 -1.27 -13.56
C LEU A 102 -18.32 0.25 -13.41
N TYR A 103 -17.74 0.64 -12.30
CA TYR A 103 -17.18 1.97 -12.09
C TYR A 103 -15.80 1.87 -11.43
N GLY A 104 -14.78 2.51 -12.03
CA GLY A 104 -13.42 2.51 -11.49
C GLY A 104 -12.70 1.14 -11.57
N VAL A 105 -13.21 0.21 -12.35
CA VAL A 105 -12.64 -1.13 -12.59
C VAL A 105 -12.46 -1.31 -14.10
N ASP A 106 -11.33 -1.92 -14.49
CA ASP A 106 -11.06 -2.24 -15.90
C ASP A 106 -12.01 -3.33 -16.39
N GLU A 107 -12.67 -3.07 -17.53
CA GLU A 107 -13.60 -4.00 -18.18
C GLU A 107 -12.93 -5.31 -18.57
N ALA A 108 -11.66 -5.26 -19.02
CA ALA A 108 -10.91 -6.45 -19.42
C ALA A 108 -10.68 -7.41 -18.21
N VAL A 109 -10.48 -6.86 -17.03
CA VAL A 109 -10.34 -7.65 -15.79
C VAL A 109 -11.63 -8.38 -15.47
N ALA A 110 -12.77 -7.71 -15.52
CA ALA A 110 -14.07 -8.34 -15.28
C ALA A 110 -14.41 -9.39 -16.35
N ALA A 111 -14.13 -9.10 -17.61
CA ALA A 111 -14.34 -10.03 -18.71
C ALA A 111 -13.47 -11.28 -18.61
N SER A 112 -12.18 -11.12 -18.23
CA SER A 112 -11.27 -12.26 -17.99
C SER A 112 -11.72 -13.16 -16.83
N ALA A 113 -12.43 -12.59 -15.85
CA ALA A 113 -13.07 -13.32 -14.77
C ALA A 113 -14.40 -14.00 -15.15
N GLY A 114 -14.82 -13.90 -16.42
CA GLY A 114 -16.00 -14.56 -16.98
C GLY A 114 -17.30 -13.78 -16.86
N TYR A 115 -17.27 -12.53 -16.45
CA TYR A 115 -18.45 -11.66 -16.38
C TYR A 115 -18.77 -11.01 -17.73
N VAL A 116 -20.05 -10.65 -17.93
CA VAL A 116 -20.52 -9.88 -19.09
C VAL A 116 -20.66 -8.43 -18.68
N VAL A 117 -19.78 -7.57 -19.18
CA VAL A 117 -19.81 -6.14 -18.87
C VAL A 117 -20.95 -5.47 -19.62
N VAL A 118 -21.78 -4.69 -18.93
CA VAL A 118 -22.87 -3.89 -19.49
C VAL A 118 -22.62 -2.40 -19.26
N LYS A 119 -23.22 -1.55 -20.08
CA LYS A 119 -22.96 -0.09 -20.06
C LYS A 119 -23.94 0.67 -19.15
N ASP A 120 -25.09 0.10 -18.88
CA ASP A 120 -26.10 0.70 -17.99
C ASP A 120 -26.38 -0.21 -16.81
N PRO A 121 -26.44 0.32 -15.56
CA PRO A 121 -26.71 -0.51 -14.38
C PRO A 121 -28.10 -1.14 -14.41
N SER A 122 -29.07 -0.60 -15.16
CA SER A 122 -30.39 -1.22 -15.31
C SER A 122 -30.38 -2.54 -16.08
N GLU A 123 -29.30 -2.83 -16.84
CA GLU A 123 -29.11 -4.09 -17.57
C GLU A 123 -28.28 -5.10 -16.78
N ALA A 124 -27.77 -4.73 -15.62
CA ALA A 124 -26.86 -5.55 -14.83
C ALA A 124 -27.58 -6.43 -13.81
N ASP A 125 -26.99 -7.58 -13.50
CA ASP A 125 -27.40 -8.40 -12.35
C ASP A 125 -26.74 -7.88 -11.06
N ILE A 126 -25.58 -7.18 -11.20
CA ILE A 126 -24.79 -6.65 -10.10
C ILE A 126 -23.93 -5.45 -10.56
N ALA A 127 -23.60 -4.58 -9.63
CA ALA A 127 -22.63 -3.51 -9.88
C ALA A 127 -21.36 -3.69 -9.04
N LEU A 128 -20.21 -3.40 -9.65
CA LEU A 128 -18.91 -3.31 -8.95
C LEU A 128 -18.40 -1.88 -9.05
N VAL A 129 -18.40 -1.19 -7.92
CA VAL A 129 -17.94 0.19 -7.80
C VAL A 129 -16.65 0.21 -6.98
N ARG A 130 -15.55 0.60 -7.61
CA ARG A 130 -14.29 0.88 -6.91
C ARG A 130 -14.25 2.36 -6.56
N ALA A 131 -14.32 2.66 -5.28
CA ALA A 131 -14.19 4.01 -4.76
C ALA A 131 -12.94 4.12 -3.89
N ALA A 132 -12.31 5.30 -3.92
CA ALA A 132 -11.26 5.67 -2.98
C ALA A 132 -11.73 6.89 -2.19
N THR A 133 -11.29 6.99 -0.94
CA THR A 133 -11.53 8.18 -0.12
C THR A 133 -11.02 9.42 -0.87
N PRO A 134 -11.84 10.46 -1.05
CA PRO A 134 -11.40 11.72 -1.62
C PRO A 134 -10.24 12.32 -0.81
N PHE A 135 -9.35 13.02 -1.46
CA PHE A 135 -8.25 13.75 -0.82
C PHE A 135 -7.77 14.91 -1.69
N GLU A 136 -7.03 15.82 -1.08
CA GLU A 136 -6.42 16.96 -1.73
C GLU A 136 -4.90 16.83 -1.64
N LYS A 137 -4.19 17.38 -2.62
CA LYS A 137 -2.72 17.45 -2.61
C LYS A 137 -2.32 18.88 -2.23
N LEU A 138 -2.35 19.18 -0.93
CA LEU A 138 -2.07 20.52 -0.44
C LEU A 138 -0.57 20.88 -0.53
N HIS A 139 0.32 19.90 -0.47
CA HIS A 139 1.77 20.07 -0.51
C HIS A 139 2.42 19.26 -1.66
N PRO A 140 2.09 19.53 -2.94
CA PRO A 140 2.51 18.68 -4.06
C PRO A 140 4.04 18.64 -4.26
N PHE A 141 4.76 19.67 -3.81
CA PHE A 141 6.23 19.79 -3.92
C PHE A 141 6.97 19.30 -2.68
N HIS A 142 6.28 18.89 -1.63
CA HIS A 142 6.89 18.26 -0.48
C HIS A 142 7.38 16.86 -0.86
N PHE A 143 8.48 16.37 -0.23
CA PHE A 143 9.09 15.08 -0.55
C PHE A 143 8.10 13.90 -0.57
N PHE A 144 7.15 13.88 0.35
CA PHE A 144 6.04 12.91 0.38
C PHE A 144 4.70 13.46 -0.14
N GLY A 145 4.66 14.69 -0.63
CA GLY A 145 3.41 15.37 -0.95
C GLY A 145 2.54 14.65 -1.98
N SER A 146 3.16 13.94 -2.94
CA SER A 146 2.43 13.11 -3.92
C SER A 146 1.77 11.87 -3.31
N ARG A 147 2.16 11.46 -2.11
CA ARG A 147 1.66 10.27 -1.39
C ARG A 147 0.83 10.61 -0.17
N GLN A 148 0.77 11.89 0.21
CA GLN A 148 -0.05 12.34 1.33
C GLN A 148 -1.50 12.49 0.86
N HIS A 149 -2.41 11.95 1.66
CA HIS A 149 -3.85 12.15 1.51
C HIS A 149 -4.27 13.17 2.55
N GLU A 150 -4.44 14.42 2.11
CA GLU A 150 -4.66 15.57 2.95
C GLU A 150 -6.03 16.21 2.66
N GLY A 151 -6.34 17.29 3.37
CA GLY A 151 -7.53 18.09 3.16
C GLY A 151 -8.81 17.32 3.43
N ARG A 152 -9.75 17.40 2.49
CA ARG A 152 -11.05 16.76 2.59
C ARG A 152 -10.93 15.23 2.42
N LEU A 153 -11.40 14.48 3.39
CA LEU A 153 -11.40 13.01 3.41
C LEU A 153 -12.83 12.40 3.46
N ASP A 154 -13.85 13.21 3.23
CA ASP A 154 -15.27 12.80 3.22
C ASP A 154 -15.84 12.76 1.80
N PHE A 155 -16.84 11.92 1.55
CA PHE A 155 -17.61 11.93 0.32
C PHE A 155 -18.69 13.01 0.33
N ARG A 156 -18.73 13.82 -0.71
CA ARG A 156 -19.81 14.79 -0.96
C ARG A 156 -20.80 14.25 -1.99
N ALA A 157 -21.96 14.87 -2.04
CA ALA A 157 -23.05 14.41 -2.90
C ALA A 157 -22.70 14.37 -4.40
N ASP A 158 -21.79 15.23 -4.84
CA ASP A 158 -21.29 15.40 -6.19
C ASP A 158 -20.00 14.59 -6.52
N ASP A 159 -19.43 13.88 -5.54
CA ASP A 159 -18.27 13.03 -5.79
C ASP A 159 -18.62 11.92 -6.79
N PRO A 160 -17.85 11.75 -7.88
CA PRO A 160 -18.21 10.84 -8.98
C PRO A 160 -18.43 9.39 -8.54
N ALA A 161 -17.62 8.88 -7.59
CA ALA A 161 -17.77 7.52 -7.08
C ALA A 161 -19.07 7.36 -6.26
N LEU A 162 -19.45 8.37 -5.47
CA LEU A 162 -20.72 8.34 -4.73
C LEU A 162 -21.92 8.47 -5.66
N VAL A 163 -21.83 9.30 -6.69
CA VAL A 163 -22.87 9.41 -7.74
C VAL A 163 -23.03 8.07 -8.46
N ALA A 164 -21.93 7.44 -8.86
CA ALA A 164 -21.94 6.13 -9.51
C ALA A 164 -22.55 5.05 -8.61
N LEU A 165 -22.16 5.03 -7.32
CA LEU A 165 -22.71 4.09 -6.33
C LEU A 165 -24.23 4.26 -6.18
N LYS A 166 -24.70 5.50 -6.01
CA LYS A 166 -26.15 5.79 -5.88
C LYS A 166 -26.93 5.40 -7.14
N ARG A 167 -26.36 5.67 -8.33
CA ARG A 167 -26.95 5.25 -9.60
C ARG A 167 -27.07 3.73 -9.68
N ALA A 168 -26.00 3.01 -9.34
CA ALA A 168 -26.05 1.54 -9.33
C ALA A 168 -27.05 0.99 -8.33
N ALA A 169 -27.02 1.47 -7.08
CA ALA A 169 -27.91 1.00 -6.01
C ALA A 169 -29.41 1.25 -6.26
N ALA A 170 -29.75 2.10 -7.22
CA ALA A 170 -31.14 2.30 -7.66
C ALA A 170 -31.66 1.15 -8.55
N HIS A 171 -30.78 0.30 -9.07
CA HIS A 171 -31.11 -0.74 -10.06
C HIS A 171 -30.71 -2.14 -9.62
N VAL A 172 -29.59 -2.28 -8.90
CA VAL A 172 -29.01 -3.59 -8.54
C VAL A 172 -28.54 -3.63 -7.10
N PRO A 173 -28.48 -4.82 -6.47
CA PRO A 173 -27.94 -4.99 -5.12
C PRO A 173 -26.43 -4.67 -5.03
#